data_fd9055bceabc9e085c0f255f396e5650
#
_entry.id   fd9055bceabc9e085c0f255f396e5650
#
_cell.length_a   1.000
_cell.length_b   1.000
_cell.length_c   1.000
_cell.angle_alpha   90.00
_cell.angle_beta   90.00
_cell.angle_gamma   90.00
#
_symmetry.space_group_name_H-M   'P 1'
#
loop_
_entity.id
_entity.type
_entity.pdbx_description
1 polymer ?
#
loop_
_entity_poly.entity_id
_entity_poly.type
_entity_poly.pdbx_seq_one_letter_code
_entity_poly.pdbx_strand_id
1 'polypeptide(L)'
;MTNTDARTRSKAGLTSRALAVFGVTFSFAAILLSGGILFFAPKGKISKEMGWDALGLGRQDWSDLHIVLAALFIAFSLWHAAHHLHVFKTLFFGSKMSSRGHRAEALIAFAAVAGLTVLAFFSFRRAAGYLS
;
A
#
# COMPACT_ATOMS: atom_id res chain seq x y z
N MET A 1 48.76 -14.00 -25.03
CA MET A 1 47.86 -14.83 -24.23
C MET A 1 46.98 -13.88 -23.43
N THR A 2 45.79 -13.68 -23.92
CA THR A 2 44.87 -12.61 -23.53
C THR A 2 43.93 -13.09 -22.43
N ASN A 3 44.06 -12.52 -21.26
CA ASN A 3 43.22 -12.77 -20.09
C ASN A 3 41.94 -11.91 -20.18
N THR A 4 41.05 -12.18 -21.14
CA THR A 4 39.91 -11.29 -21.43
C THR A 4 38.54 -11.93 -21.18
N ASP A 5 38.45 -13.11 -20.58
CA ASP A 5 37.16 -13.84 -20.53
C ASP A 5 36.69 -14.21 -19.11
N ALA A 6 37.08 -13.46 -18.09
CA ALA A 6 36.53 -13.59 -16.74
C ALA A 6 35.64 -12.40 -16.35
N ARG A 7 34.98 -11.77 -17.32
CA ARG A 7 33.88 -10.86 -16.98
C ARG A 7 32.67 -11.71 -16.62
N THR A 8 32.71 -12.15 -15.38
CA THR A 8 31.59 -12.72 -14.63
C THR A 8 30.25 -12.21 -15.17
N ARG A 9 29.50 -13.11 -15.79
CA ARG A 9 28.05 -13.03 -15.82
C ARG A 9 27.61 -12.87 -14.36
N SER A 10 27.37 -11.63 -13.97
CA SER A 10 26.61 -11.34 -12.76
C SER A 10 25.28 -12.06 -12.95
N LYS A 11 25.13 -13.21 -12.29
CA LYS A 11 23.84 -13.87 -12.17
C LYS A 11 22.91 -12.80 -11.64
N ALA A 12 21.90 -12.43 -12.42
CA ALA A 12 20.83 -11.56 -11.96
C ALA A 12 20.09 -12.30 -10.84
N GLY A 13 20.69 -12.31 -9.66
CA GLY A 13 20.11 -12.88 -8.45
C GLY A 13 18.95 -11.98 -8.04
N LEU A 14 17.84 -12.59 -7.69
CA LEU A 14 16.70 -11.90 -7.07
C LEU A 14 17.21 -11.05 -5.90
N THR A 15 17.17 -9.73 -6.07
CA THR A 15 17.61 -8.82 -5.03
C THR A 15 16.42 -8.57 -4.10
N SER A 16 16.58 -8.87 -2.81
CA SER A 16 15.54 -8.67 -1.79
C SER A 16 14.94 -7.26 -1.82
N ARG A 17 15.76 -6.24 -2.12
CA ARG A 17 15.30 -4.86 -2.27
C ARG A 17 14.38 -4.68 -3.47
N ALA A 18 14.72 -5.24 -4.63
CA ALA A 18 13.89 -5.16 -5.82
C ALA A 18 12.56 -5.90 -5.60
N LEU A 19 12.60 -7.08 -4.98
CA LEU A 19 11.39 -7.83 -4.63
C LEU A 19 10.48 -7.02 -3.70
N ALA A 20 11.02 -6.35 -2.69
CA ALA A 20 10.23 -5.51 -1.80
C ALA A 20 9.58 -4.33 -2.54
N VAL A 21 10.30 -3.63 -3.42
CA VAL A 21 9.78 -2.51 -4.21
C VAL A 21 8.66 -2.97 -5.15
N PHE A 22 8.90 -4.02 -5.93
CA PHE A 22 7.88 -4.56 -6.84
C PHE A 22 6.67 -5.12 -6.09
N GLY A 23 6.91 -5.80 -4.96
CA GLY A 23 5.85 -6.31 -4.10
C GLY A 23 4.92 -5.20 -3.61
N VAL A 24 5.47 -4.09 -3.11
CA VAL A 24 4.68 -2.91 -2.72
C VAL A 24 3.92 -2.34 -3.91
N THR A 25 4.59 -2.14 -5.04
CA THR A 25 4.00 -1.50 -6.22
C THR A 25 2.83 -2.32 -6.78
N PHE A 26 3.03 -3.63 -6.97
CA PHE A 26 1.98 -4.47 -7.55
C PHE A 26 0.82 -4.71 -6.58
N SER A 27 1.10 -4.91 -5.28
CA SER A 27 0.03 -5.06 -4.30
C SER A 27 -0.76 -3.76 -4.14
N PHE A 28 -0.13 -2.60 -4.20
CA PHE A 28 -0.81 -1.31 -4.22
C PHE A 28 -1.73 -1.15 -5.44
N ALA A 29 -1.23 -1.44 -6.64
CA ALA A 29 -2.04 -1.38 -7.85
C ALA A 29 -3.25 -2.33 -7.78
N ALA A 30 -3.04 -3.54 -7.27
CA ALA A 30 -4.11 -4.53 -7.11
C ALA A 30 -5.16 -4.09 -6.07
N ILE A 31 -4.74 -3.45 -4.96
CA ILE A 31 -5.65 -2.86 -3.97
C ILE A 31 -6.49 -1.74 -4.60
N LEU A 32 -5.88 -0.85 -5.37
CA LEU A 32 -6.59 0.23 -6.04
C LEU A 32 -7.66 -0.32 -7.00
N LEU A 33 -7.32 -1.35 -7.78
CA LEU A 33 -8.25 -1.98 -8.70
C LEU A 33 -9.41 -2.67 -7.95
N SER A 34 -9.10 -3.50 -6.95
CA SER A 34 -10.12 -4.21 -6.17
C SER A 34 -10.99 -3.24 -5.36
N GLY A 35 -10.40 -2.20 -4.78
CA GLY A 35 -11.12 -1.14 -4.08
C GLY A 35 -12.03 -0.34 -5.03
N GLY A 36 -11.58 -0.04 -6.25
CA GLY A 36 -12.38 0.59 -7.28
C GLY A 36 -13.61 -0.25 -7.67
N ILE A 37 -13.42 -1.54 -7.89
CA ILE A 37 -14.53 -2.47 -8.18
C ILE A 37 -15.52 -2.49 -7.02
N LEU A 38 -15.06 -2.60 -5.78
CA LEU A 38 -15.90 -2.59 -4.59
C LEU A 38 -16.62 -1.26 -4.37
N PHE A 39 -16.02 -0.14 -4.77
CA PHE A 39 -16.64 1.18 -4.67
C PHE A 39 -17.88 1.30 -5.55
N PHE A 40 -17.83 0.74 -6.77
CA PHE A 40 -18.95 0.74 -7.70
C PHE A 40 -19.92 -0.41 -7.49
N ALA A 41 -19.55 -1.43 -6.72
CA ALA A 41 -20.39 -2.59 -6.45
C ALA A 41 -21.61 -2.21 -5.59
N PRO A 42 -22.83 -2.70 -5.90
CA PRO A 42 -24.02 -2.52 -5.07
C PRO A 42 -23.77 -3.06 -3.67
N LYS A 43 -24.28 -2.36 -2.63
CA LYS A 43 -23.99 -2.70 -1.23
C LYS A 43 -24.94 -3.79 -0.70
N GLY A 44 -24.40 -4.64 0.17
CA GLY A 44 -25.16 -5.52 1.05
C GLY A 44 -26.08 -6.49 0.32
N LYS A 45 -27.34 -6.55 0.75
CA LYS A 45 -28.37 -7.46 0.28
C LYS A 45 -28.69 -7.27 -1.22
N ILE A 46 -28.68 -6.02 -1.68
CA ILE A 46 -28.96 -5.65 -3.08
C ILE A 46 -28.00 -6.36 -4.05
N SER A 47 -26.73 -6.43 -3.72
CA SER A 47 -25.72 -7.13 -4.54
C SER A 47 -26.06 -8.62 -4.73
N LYS A 48 -26.57 -9.27 -3.67
CA LYS A 48 -26.96 -10.69 -3.70
C LYS A 48 -28.26 -10.89 -4.47
N GLU A 49 -29.25 -10.03 -4.26
CA GLU A 49 -30.56 -10.12 -4.92
C GLU A 49 -30.46 -9.86 -6.43
N MET A 50 -29.58 -8.97 -6.85
CA MET A 50 -29.34 -8.66 -8.27
C MET A 50 -28.39 -9.65 -8.94
N GLY A 51 -27.78 -10.59 -8.21
CA GLY A 51 -26.78 -11.49 -8.77
C GLY A 51 -25.56 -10.74 -9.34
N TRP A 52 -25.17 -9.62 -8.69
CA TRP A 52 -24.08 -8.79 -9.19
C TRP A 52 -22.75 -9.56 -9.18
N ASP A 53 -22.09 -9.55 -10.31
CA ASP A 53 -20.72 -10.03 -10.44
C ASP A 53 -19.85 -9.06 -11.26
N ALA A 54 -18.55 -9.15 -11.07
CA ALA A 54 -17.55 -8.54 -11.92
C ALA A 54 -16.45 -9.57 -12.19
N LEU A 55 -16.19 -9.84 -13.45
CA LEU A 55 -15.22 -10.85 -13.87
C LEU A 55 -15.50 -12.27 -13.30
N GLY A 56 -16.78 -12.60 -13.09
CA GLY A 56 -17.19 -13.88 -12.51
C GLY A 56 -17.02 -13.99 -10.99
N LEU A 57 -16.69 -12.90 -10.31
CA LEU A 57 -16.58 -12.83 -8.85
C LEU A 57 -17.67 -11.95 -8.27
N GLY A 58 -18.37 -12.46 -7.27
CA GLY A 58 -19.37 -11.69 -6.52
C GLY A 58 -18.72 -10.63 -5.62
N ARG A 59 -19.56 -9.75 -5.07
CA ARG A 59 -19.07 -8.68 -4.18
C ARG A 59 -18.31 -9.20 -2.97
N GLN A 60 -18.73 -10.33 -2.40
CA GLN A 60 -18.06 -10.93 -1.25
C GLN A 60 -16.67 -11.41 -1.63
N ASP A 61 -16.52 -12.10 -2.77
CA ASP A 61 -15.25 -12.60 -3.26
C ASP A 61 -14.26 -11.45 -3.50
N TRP A 62 -14.75 -10.33 -4.06
CA TRP A 62 -13.95 -9.12 -4.22
C TRP A 62 -13.54 -8.50 -2.88
N SER A 63 -14.40 -8.55 -1.85
CA SER A 63 -14.07 -8.08 -0.51
C SER A 63 -12.99 -8.94 0.13
N ASP A 64 -13.10 -10.24 0.04
CA ASP A 64 -12.12 -11.18 0.59
C ASP A 64 -10.78 -11.05 -0.14
N LEU A 65 -10.81 -10.94 -1.46
CA LEU A 65 -9.61 -10.68 -2.27
C LEU A 65 -8.94 -9.35 -1.88
N HIS A 66 -9.72 -8.29 -1.69
CA HIS A 66 -9.20 -6.98 -1.25
C HIS A 66 -8.51 -7.05 0.10
N ILE A 67 -9.05 -7.81 1.06
CA ILE A 67 -8.44 -8.02 2.38
C ILE A 67 -7.10 -8.77 2.24
N VAL A 68 -7.04 -9.82 1.42
CA VAL A 68 -5.79 -10.55 1.17
C VAL A 68 -4.74 -9.66 0.52
N LEU A 69 -5.14 -8.86 -0.48
CA LEU A 69 -4.24 -7.91 -1.14
C LEU A 69 -3.74 -6.83 -0.17
N ALA A 70 -4.61 -6.35 0.73
CA ALA A 70 -4.22 -5.41 1.78
C ALA A 70 -3.19 -6.01 2.74
N ALA A 71 -3.36 -7.26 3.15
CA ALA A 71 -2.39 -7.97 3.99
C ALA A 71 -1.03 -8.12 3.28
N LEU A 72 -1.03 -8.49 2.01
CA LEU A 72 0.20 -8.56 1.19
C LEU A 72 0.88 -7.20 1.07
N PHE A 73 0.12 -6.14 0.80
CA PHE A 73 0.65 -4.78 0.73
C PHE A 73 1.31 -4.36 2.05
N ILE A 74 0.68 -4.63 3.18
CA ILE A 74 1.24 -4.34 4.50
C ILE A 74 2.54 -5.12 4.71
N ALA A 75 2.57 -6.41 4.39
CA ALA A 75 3.76 -7.24 4.55
C ALA A 75 4.94 -6.72 3.70
N PHE A 76 4.72 -6.43 2.42
CA PHE A 76 5.74 -5.87 1.54
C PHE A 76 6.17 -4.46 1.95
N SER A 77 5.23 -3.63 2.42
CA SER A 77 5.51 -2.28 2.91
C SER A 77 6.39 -2.29 4.15
N LEU A 78 6.11 -3.17 5.11
CA LEU A 78 6.94 -3.37 6.30
C LEU A 78 8.32 -3.89 5.92
N TRP A 79 8.40 -4.84 5.00
CA TRP A 79 9.67 -5.34 4.49
C TRP A 79 10.48 -4.26 3.78
N HIS A 80 9.83 -3.47 2.90
CA HIS A 80 10.46 -2.33 2.25
C HIS A 80 10.96 -1.30 3.26
N ALA A 81 10.12 -0.93 4.24
CA ALA A 81 10.49 -0.01 5.30
C ALA A 81 11.68 -0.51 6.12
N ALA A 82 11.73 -1.81 6.44
CA ALA A 82 12.85 -2.41 7.16
C ALA A 82 14.19 -2.25 6.43
N HIS A 83 14.19 -2.38 5.10
CA HIS A 83 15.39 -2.13 4.28
C HIS A 83 15.82 -0.65 4.26
N HIS A 84 14.92 0.27 4.56
CA HIS A 84 15.15 1.72 4.52
C HIS A 84 15.13 2.40 5.90
N LEU A 85 15.15 1.63 7.00
CA LEU A 85 15.14 2.16 8.37
C LEU A 85 16.25 3.20 8.63
N HIS A 86 17.44 3.01 8.03
CA HIS A 86 18.54 3.98 8.16
C HIS A 86 18.17 5.33 7.53
N VAL A 87 17.50 5.31 6.38
CA VAL A 87 17.05 6.53 5.68
C VAL A 87 15.98 7.24 6.52
N PHE A 88 15.02 6.50 7.08
CA PHE A 88 14.01 7.07 7.98
C PHE A 88 14.62 7.71 9.21
N LYS A 89 15.59 7.04 9.86
CA LYS A 89 16.33 7.61 11.00
C LYS A 89 17.04 8.90 10.63
N THR A 90 17.71 8.92 9.47
CA THR A 90 18.45 10.11 9.00
C THR A 90 17.50 11.26 8.66
N LEU A 91 16.35 10.98 8.05
CA LEU A 91 15.33 12.00 7.78
C LEU A 91 14.73 12.58 9.05
N PHE A 92 14.47 11.74 10.05
CA PHE A 92 13.82 12.17 11.29
C PHE A 92 14.77 12.88 12.25
N PHE A 93 16.00 12.38 12.40
CA PHE A 93 16.97 12.88 13.36
C PHE A 93 18.05 13.80 12.76
N GLY A 94 18.12 13.89 11.43
CA GLY A 94 19.19 14.54 10.71
C GLY A 94 20.44 13.66 10.55
N SER A 95 21.37 14.09 9.74
CA SER A 95 22.68 13.45 9.56
C SER A 95 23.78 14.31 10.15
N LYS A 96 24.99 13.72 10.34
CA LYS A 96 26.19 14.47 10.80
C LYS A 96 26.56 15.66 9.89
N MET A 97 26.12 15.63 8.63
CA MET A 97 26.36 16.69 7.63
C MET A 97 25.23 17.72 7.53
N SER A 98 24.02 17.40 8.03
CA SER A 98 22.87 18.30 8.08
C SER A 98 22.18 18.11 9.43
N SER A 99 22.30 19.10 10.29
CA SER A 99 21.75 19.05 11.66
C SER A 99 20.23 19.22 11.75
N ARG A 100 19.56 19.50 10.63
CA ARG A 100 18.09 19.65 10.57
C ARG A 100 17.47 18.37 10.05
N GLY A 101 16.81 17.61 10.95
CA GLY A 101 15.89 16.57 10.54
C GLY A 101 14.56 17.17 10.04
N HIS A 102 13.88 16.47 9.16
CA HIS A 102 12.60 16.87 8.59
C HIS A 102 11.41 16.50 9.50
N ARG A 103 11.50 16.84 10.79
CA ARG A 103 10.47 16.52 11.79
C ARG A 103 9.17 17.28 11.54
N ALA A 104 9.30 18.55 11.09
CA ALA A 104 8.15 19.37 10.81
C ALA A 104 7.32 18.80 9.63
N GLU A 105 8.00 18.39 8.56
CA GLU A 105 7.37 17.78 7.40
C GLU A 105 6.71 16.44 7.75
N ALA A 106 7.36 15.63 8.58
CA ALA A 106 6.79 14.37 9.09
C ALA A 106 5.53 14.62 9.94
N LEU A 107 5.55 15.63 10.81
CA LEU A 107 4.39 16.01 11.63
C LEU A 107 3.25 16.56 10.78
N ILE A 108 3.54 17.38 9.78
CA ILE A 108 2.53 17.91 8.84
C ILE A 108 1.89 16.76 8.05
N ALA A 109 2.69 15.85 7.51
CA ALA A 109 2.20 14.69 6.78
C ALA A 109 1.33 13.78 7.67
N PHE A 110 1.78 13.51 8.90
CA PHE A 110 1.01 12.74 9.87
C PHE A 110 -0.31 13.43 10.23
N ALA A 111 -0.29 14.73 10.53
CA ALA A 111 -1.48 15.51 10.87
C ALA A 111 -2.48 15.55 9.70
N ALA A 112 -2.00 15.69 8.46
CA ALA A 112 -2.86 15.65 7.28
C ALA A 112 -3.54 14.29 7.11
N VAL A 113 -2.79 13.19 7.21
CA VAL A 113 -3.35 11.83 7.08
C VAL A 113 -4.32 11.54 8.23
N ALA A 114 -3.94 11.83 9.47
CA ALA A 114 -4.80 11.62 10.63
C ALA A 114 -6.08 12.48 10.55
N GLY A 115 -5.96 13.75 10.17
CA GLY A 115 -7.09 14.67 10.01
C GLY A 115 -8.06 14.19 8.93
N LEU A 116 -7.57 13.80 7.77
CA LEU A 116 -8.41 13.26 6.70
C LEU A 116 -9.10 11.95 7.10
N THR A 117 -8.38 11.08 7.82
CA THR A 117 -8.95 9.80 8.32
C THR A 117 -10.09 10.06 9.31
N VAL A 118 -9.88 10.97 10.25
CA VAL A 118 -10.92 11.36 11.24
C VAL A 118 -12.11 11.99 10.54
N LEU A 119 -11.87 12.91 9.60
CA LEU A 119 -12.94 13.57 8.84
C LEU A 119 -13.75 12.55 8.04
N ALA A 120 -13.10 11.62 7.35
CA ALA A 120 -13.74 10.53 6.63
C ALA A 120 -14.59 9.66 7.55
N PHE A 121 -14.04 9.27 8.71
CA PHE A 121 -14.75 8.45 9.70
C PHE A 121 -16.06 9.12 10.19
N PHE A 122 -16.01 10.41 10.53
CA PHE A 122 -17.20 11.13 10.96
C PHE A 122 -18.19 11.36 9.82
N SER A 123 -17.73 11.60 8.60
CA SER A 123 -18.59 11.72 7.43
C SER A 123 -19.37 10.43 7.16
N PHE A 124 -18.71 9.28 7.22
CA PHE A 124 -19.37 7.99 7.05
C PHE A 124 -20.37 7.68 8.18
N ARG A 125 -20.06 8.01 9.43
CA ARG A 125 -20.98 7.83 10.55
C ARG A 125 -22.23 8.67 10.41
N ARG A 126 -22.11 9.93 9.97
CA ARG A 126 -23.27 10.78 9.69
C ARG A 126 -24.15 10.19 8.60
N ALA A 127 -23.57 9.79 7.49
CA ALA A 127 -24.31 9.17 6.39
C ALA A 127 -25.05 7.89 6.83
N ALA A 128 -24.46 7.08 7.68
CA ALA A 128 -25.11 5.88 8.23
C ALA A 128 -26.27 6.20 9.18
N GLY A 129 -26.19 7.29 9.96
CA GLY A 129 -27.25 7.72 10.89
C GLY A 129 -28.49 8.34 10.21
N TYR A 130 -28.40 8.74 8.94
CA TYR A 130 -29.56 9.22 8.16
C TYR A 130 -30.36 8.09 7.48
N LEU A 131 -29.84 6.85 7.52
CA LEU A 131 -30.44 5.68 6.86
C LEU A 131 -31.07 4.68 7.86
N SER A 132 -31.04 4.99 9.15
CA SER A 132 -31.70 4.27 10.23
C SER A 132 -32.96 5.01 10.69
#